data_d5cb080b5211d5c6bdf0fa4cbdbc5498
#
_entry.id   d5cb080b5211d5c6bdf0fa4cbdbc5498
#
_cell.length_a   1.000
_cell.length_b   1.000
_cell.length_c   1.000
_cell.angle_alpha   90.00
_cell.angle_beta   90.00
_cell.angle_gamma   90.00
#
_symmetry.space_group_name_H-M   'P 1'
#
loop_
_entity.id
_entity.type
_entity.pdbx_description
1 polymer ?
#
loop_
_entity_poly.entity_id
_entity_poly.type
_entity_poly.pdbx_seq_one_letter_code
_entity_poly.pdbx_strand_id
1 'polypeptide(L)'
;MTTDFTLHPFGTDIDEAALTARFDACHSWEERYRQLILLSKSLPSLPDTLRQEHIELSGCENRVWLGYQRQADGTLHFYGDSDGRIVRGLLAIVLTTVEGKTAETLRQSDPLALFERLGLHAELSASRAGGLAALASRIHDIARHES
;
A
#
# COMPACT_ATOMS: atom_id res chain seq x y z
N MET A 1 -20.99 -18.83 -2.66
CA MET A 1 -19.97 -17.94 -3.21
C MET A 1 -19.04 -17.49 -2.09
N THR A 2 -17.75 -17.67 -2.28
CA THR A 2 -16.77 -17.32 -1.25
C THR A 2 -16.45 -15.83 -1.33
N THR A 3 -16.53 -15.12 -0.19
CA THR A 3 -16.15 -13.72 -0.13
C THR A 3 -14.63 -13.62 -0.09
N ASP A 4 -14.06 -12.84 -0.99
CA ASP A 4 -12.62 -12.59 -1.00
C ASP A 4 -12.35 -11.31 -0.21
N PHE A 5 -11.87 -11.45 1.02
CA PHE A 5 -11.56 -10.33 1.89
C PHE A 5 -10.25 -9.62 1.53
N THR A 6 -9.52 -10.12 0.53
CA THR A 6 -8.29 -9.47 0.07
C THR A 6 -8.54 -8.43 -1.02
N LEU A 7 -9.76 -8.35 -1.56
CA LEU A 7 -10.08 -7.41 -2.64
C LEU A 7 -10.13 -5.98 -2.13
N HIS A 8 -9.63 -5.07 -2.96
CA HIS A 8 -9.65 -3.63 -2.70
C HIS A 8 -9.64 -2.89 -4.04
N PRO A 9 -10.00 -1.58 -4.08
CA PRO A 9 -10.07 -0.83 -5.34
C PRO A 9 -8.73 -0.30 -5.84
N PHE A 10 -7.66 -0.43 -5.06
CA PHE A 10 -6.38 0.22 -5.38
C PHE A 10 -5.62 -0.54 -6.47
N GLY A 11 -5.18 0.19 -7.49
CA GLY A 11 -4.53 -0.38 -8.67
C GLY A 11 -5.49 -0.85 -9.75
N THR A 12 -6.78 -0.80 -9.49
CA THR A 12 -7.84 -1.15 -10.46
C THR A 12 -8.77 0.05 -10.63
N ASP A 13 -9.77 0.22 -9.76
CA ASP A 13 -10.69 1.35 -9.82
C ASP A 13 -10.02 2.67 -9.46
N ILE A 14 -9.08 2.63 -8.52
CA ILE A 14 -8.29 3.79 -8.11
C ILE A 14 -6.84 3.53 -8.51
N ASP A 15 -6.42 4.09 -9.64
CA ASP A 15 -5.07 3.92 -10.16
C ASP A 15 -4.18 5.11 -9.81
N GLU A 16 -2.91 5.08 -10.26
CA GLU A 16 -1.95 6.14 -9.98
C GLU A 16 -2.42 7.50 -10.52
N ALA A 17 -3.06 7.51 -11.69
CA ALA A 17 -3.59 8.75 -12.28
C ALA A 17 -4.70 9.34 -11.41
N ALA A 18 -5.58 8.51 -10.86
CA ALA A 18 -6.64 8.95 -9.97
C ALA A 18 -6.07 9.55 -8.68
N LEU A 19 -5.04 8.91 -8.11
CA LEU A 19 -4.38 9.45 -6.91
C LEU A 19 -3.68 10.76 -7.21
N THR A 20 -2.98 10.84 -8.33
CA THR A 20 -2.28 12.06 -8.73
C THR A 20 -3.27 13.22 -8.86
N ALA A 21 -4.42 12.99 -9.49
CA ALA A 21 -5.45 14.01 -9.65
C ALA A 21 -6.00 14.48 -8.30
N ARG A 22 -6.23 13.55 -7.36
CA ARG A 22 -6.72 13.89 -6.02
C ARG A 22 -5.73 14.79 -5.27
N PHE A 23 -4.45 14.45 -5.30
CA PHE A 23 -3.43 15.18 -4.54
C PHE A 23 -3.02 16.47 -5.26
N ASP A 24 -3.09 16.53 -6.58
CA ASP A 24 -2.85 17.78 -7.32
C ASP A 24 -3.90 18.84 -6.98
N ALA A 25 -5.10 18.43 -6.61
CA ALA A 25 -6.14 19.35 -6.18
C ALA A 25 -5.92 19.88 -4.76
N CYS A 26 -4.99 19.30 -4.00
CA CYS A 26 -4.68 19.75 -2.65
C CYS A 26 -3.73 20.92 -2.67
N HIS A 27 -4.04 21.95 -1.85
CA HIS A 27 -3.23 23.16 -1.76
C HIS A 27 -2.63 23.34 -0.37
N SER A 28 -2.93 22.45 0.56
CA SER A 28 -2.42 22.52 1.93
C SER A 28 -2.14 21.12 2.45
N TRP A 29 -1.37 21.08 3.52
CA TRP A 29 -1.07 19.84 4.23
C TRP A 29 -2.34 19.21 4.82
N GLU A 30 -3.26 20.04 5.32
CA GLU A 30 -4.53 19.56 5.86
C GLU A 30 -5.37 18.85 4.80
N GLU A 31 -5.38 19.38 3.57
CA GLU A 31 -6.12 18.77 2.48
C GLU A 31 -5.53 17.41 2.12
N ARG A 32 -4.19 17.27 2.12
CA ARG A 32 -3.52 16.00 1.87
C ARG A 32 -3.85 14.98 2.96
N TYR A 33 -3.83 15.40 4.22
CA TYR A 33 -4.22 14.52 5.33
C TYR A 33 -5.65 14.02 5.17
N ARG A 34 -6.55 14.90 4.75
CA ARG A 34 -7.94 14.51 4.52
C ARG A 34 -8.03 13.44 3.43
N GLN A 35 -7.26 13.57 2.36
CA GLN A 35 -7.21 12.56 1.32
C GLN A 35 -6.71 11.23 1.85
N LEU A 36 -5.69 11.22 2.68
CA LEU A 36 -5.20 9.98 3.30
C LEU A 36 -6.28 9.31 4.13
N ILE A 37 -7.05 10.07 4.89
CA ILE A 37 -8.14 9.52 5.69
C ILE A 37 -9.24 8.95 4.80
N LEU A 38 -9.57 9.62 3.70
CA LEU A 38 -10.56 9.11 2.74
C LEU A 38 -10.07 7.81 2.09
N LEU A 39 -8.80 7.73 1.72
CA LEU A 39 -8.23 6.50 1.18
C LEU A 39 -8.28 5.37 2.21
N SER A 40 -8.01 5.67 3.48
CA SER A 40 -8.07 4.66 4.53
C SER A 40 -9.47 4.06 4.66
N LYS A 41 -10.50 4.86 4.43
CA LYS A 41 -11.90 4.38 4.47
C LYS A 41 -12.24 3.49 3.29
N SER A 42 -11.55 3.66 2.17
CA SER A 42 -11.76 2.84 0.98
C SER A 42 -10.99 1.52 1.03
N LEU A 43 -10.07 1.37 1.99
CA LEU A 43 -9.32 0.13 2.17
C LEU A 43 -10.12 -0.79 3.10
N PRO A 44 -10.59 -1.94 2.59
CA PRO A 44 -11.33 -2.88 3.43
C PRO A 44 -10.47 -3.43 4.57
N SER A 45 -11.04 -3.58 5.74
CA SER A 45 -10.35 -4.17 6.89
C SER A 45 -10.17 -5.66 6.65
N LEU A 46 -9.00 -6.19 7.01
CA LEU A 46 -8.75 -7.63 6.97
C LEU A 46 -9.38 -8.29 8.19
N PRO A 47 -10.05 -9.44 8.01
CA PRO A 47 -10.51 -10.23 9.16
C PRO A 47 -9.32 -10.81 9.92
N ASP A 48 -9.53 -11.18 11.16
CA ASP A 48 -8.48 -11.73 12.02
C ASP A 48 -7.81 -12.97 11.39
N THR A 49 -8.56 -13.75 10.62
CA THR A 49 -8.03 -14.92 9.93
C THR A 49 -6.93 -14.58 8.93
N LEU A 50 -6.91 -13.33 8.43
CA LEU A 50 -5.90 -12.85 7.47
C LEU A 50 -4.83 -11.98 8.14
N ARG A 51 -5.04 -11.54 9.39
CA ARG A 51 -4.05 -10.76 10.14
C ARG A 51 -3.08 -11.68 10.88
N GLN A 52 -2.31 -12.43 10.12
CA GLN A 52 -1.41 -13.44 10.66
C GLN A 52 0.01 -12.89 10.83
N GLU A 53 0.77 -13.49 11.75
CA GLU A 53 2.12 -13.06 12.06
C GLU A 53 3.04 -13.05 10.85
N HIS A 54 2.91 -14.03 9.96
CA HIS A 54 3.81 -14.15 8.83
C HIS A 54 3.65 -13.03 7.81
N ILE A 55 2.55 -12.28 7.82
CA ILE A 55 2.37 -11.11 6.96
C ILE A 55 2.46 -9.81 7.74
N GLU A 56 2.62 -9.86 9.06
CA GLU A 56 2.81 -8.65 9.86
C GLU A 56 4.23 -8.13 9.70
N LEU A 57 4.37 -6.82 9.47
CA LEU A 57 5.69 -6.20 9.33
C LEU A 57 6.24 -5.83 10.70
N SER A 58 7.56 -6.02 10.88
CA SER A 58 8.26 -5.58 12.08
C SER A 58 8.83 -4.18 11.89
N GLY A 59 9.11 -3.48 13.01
CA GLY A 59 9.72 -2.16 12.97
C GLY A 59 8.77 -1.01 12.69
N CYS A 60 7.46 -1.23 12.75
CA CYS A 60 6.44 -0.21 12.54
C CYS A 60 5.85 0.23 13.87
N GLU A 61 5.56 1.52 14.02
CA GLU A 61 4.89 2.05 15.21
C GLU A 61 3.46 1.49 15.32
N ASN A 62 2.72 1.51 14.21
CA ASN A 62 1.42 0.87 14.13
C ASN A 62 1.60 -0.54 13.58
N ARG A 63 0.69 -1.42 13.92
CA ARG A 63 0.70 -2.76 13.32
C ARG A 63 0.33 -2.63 11.86
N VAL A 64 1.09 -3.30 10.99
CA VAL A 64 0.88 -3.29 9.54
C VAL A 64 0.99 -4.72 9.03
N TRP A 65 0.04 -5.11 8.22
CA TRP A 65 0.03 -6.43 7.57
C TRP A 65 0.09 -6.25 6.07
N LEU A 66 0.92 -7.04 5.38
CA LEU A 66 1.01 -7.06 3.93
C LEU A 66 1.15 -8.50 3.46
N GLY A 67 0.18 -8.96 2.71
CA GLY A 67 0.19 -10.28 2.11
C GLY A 67 0.07 -10.19 0.59
N TYR A 68 0.20 -11.32 -0.08
CA TYR A 68 0.07 -11.36 -1.53
C TYR A 68 -0.42 -12.73 -1.99
N GLN A 69 -0.93 -12.74 -3.23
CA GLN A 69 -1.34 -13.96 -3.92
C GLN A 69 -0.80 -13.90 -5.34
N ARG A 70 -0.18 -15.00 -5.79
CA ARG A 70 0.26 -15.09 -7.18
C ARG A 70 -0.94 -15.48 -8.04
N GLN A 71 -1.18 -14.72 -9.10
CA GLN A 71 -2.29 -14.96 -10.01
C GLN A 71 -1.86 -15.87 -11.17
N ALA A 72 -2.84 -16.44 -11.87
CA ALA A 72 -2.58 -17.40 -12.93
C ALA A 72 -1.73 -16.82 -14.07
N ASP A 73 -1.81 -15.51 -14.30
CA ASP A 73 -1.06 -14.83 -15.36
C ASP A 73 0.35 -14.42 -14.92
N GLY A 74 0.75 -14.75 -13.69
CA GLY A 74 2.07 -14.42 -13.16
C GLY A 74 2.15 -13.06 -12.46
N THR A 75 1.06 -12.29 -12.46
CA THR A 75 1.02 -11.04 -11.70
C THR A 75 0.75 -11.33 -10.24
N LEU A 76 1.02 -10.34 -9.39
CA LEU A 76 0.83 -10.46 -7.95
C LEU A 76 -0.32 -9.56 -7.49
N HIS A 77 -1.21 -10.13 -6.69
CA HIS A 77 -2.26 -9.38 -6.02
C HIS A 77 -1.83 -9.15 -4.57
N PHE A 78 -1.81 -7.89 -4.15
CA PHE A 78 -1.41 -7.52 -2.80
C PHE A 78 -2.63 -7.13 -1.98
N TYR A 79 -2.55 -7.36 -0.67
CA TYR A 79 -3.58 -6.94 0.27
C TYR A 79 -2.90 -6.60 1.59
N GLY A 80 -3.56 -5.76 2.38
CA GLY A 80 -2.98 -5.37 3.64
C GLY A 80 -3.93 -4.55 4.49
N ASP A 81 -3.49 -4.24 5.69
CA ASP A 81 -4.24 -3.44 6.64
C ASP A 81 -3.28 -2.87 7.69
N SER A 82 -3.79 -1.97 8.50
CA SER A 82 -3.07 -1.41 9.64
C SER A 82 -4.08 -0.94 10.68
N ASP A 83 -3.64 -0.86 11.93
CA ASP A 83 -4.47 -0.31 13.01
C ASP A 83 -4.36 1.23 13.07
N GLY A 84 -3.45 1.84 12.30
CA GLY A 84 -3.32 3.30 12.21
C GLY A 84 -4.04 3.86 11.01
N ARG A 85 -4.87 4.89 11.22
CA ARG A 85 -5.70 5.46 10.15
C ARG A 85 -4.86 6.08 9.04
N ILE A 86 -3.85 6.87 9.41
CA ILE A 86 -2.98 7.50 8.41
C ILE A 86 -2.14 6.45 7.70
N VAL A 87 -1.64 5.47 8.44
CA VAL A 87 -0.85 4.38 7.86
C VAL A 87 -1.69 3.59 6.85
N ARG A 88 -2.99 3.38 7.13
CA ARG A 88 -3.88 2.72 6.16
C ARG A 88 -3.96 3.51 4.86
N GLY A 89 -4.02 4.85 4.94
CA GLY A 89 -4.02 5.70 3.75
C GLY A 89 -2.71 5.60 2.98
N LEU A 90 -1.58 5.58 3.69
CA LEU A 90 -0.27 5.40 3.05
C LEU A 90 -0.15 4.02 2.43
N LEU A 91 -0.64 2.99 3.11
CA LEU A 91 -0.67 1.63 2.58
C LEU A 91 -1.50 1.55 1.31
N ALA A 92 -2.64 2.24 1.25
CA ALA A 92 -3.48 2.29 0.05
C ALA A 92 -2.68 2.81 -1.15
N ILE A 93 -1.85 3.82 -0.95
CA ILE A 93 -1.00 4.36 -2.01
C ILE A 93 0.02 3.32 -2.48
N VAL A 94 0.65 2.62 -1.54
CA VAL A 94 1.59 1.54 -1.89
C VAL A 94 0.88 0.43 -2.67
N LEU A 95 -0.30 0.02 -2.23
CA LEU A 95 -1.08 -1.00 -2.93
C LEU A 95 -1.41 -0.58 -4.36
N THR A 96 -1.74 0.71 -4.56
CA THR A 96 -2.01 1.24 -5.90
C THR A 96 -0.81 1.06 -6.82
N THR A 97 0.39 1.27 -6.28
CA THR A 97 1.63 1.18 -7.05
C THR A 97 1.99 -0.26 -7.42
N VAL A 98 1.75 -1.22 -6.53
CA VAL A 98 2.26 -2.58 -6.71
C VAL A 98 1.22 -3.60 -7.21
N GLU A 99 -0.06 -3.26 -7.12
CA GLU A 99 -1.13 -4.20 -7.47
C GLU A 99 -1.06 -4.63 -8.93
N GLY A 100 -1.15 -5.93 -9.18
CA GLY A 100 -1.24 -6.48 -10.53
C GLY A 100 0.06 -6.43 -11.31
N LYS A 101 1.19 -6.21 -10.65
CA LYS A 101 2.51 -6.16 -11.31
C LYS A 101 3.16 -7.53 -11.26
N THR A 102 4.09 -7.77 -12.20
CA THR A 102 4.92 -8.98 -12.17
C THR A 102 6.07 -8.81 -11.19
N ALA A 103 6.65 -9.93 -10.74
CA ALA A 103 7.80 -9.90 -9.85
C ALA A 103 8.97 -9.14 -10.49
N GLU A 104 9.19 -9.33 -11.80
CA GLU A 104 10.26 -8.64 -12.51
C GLU A 104 10.09 -7.12 -12.45
N THR A 105 8.87 -6.63 -12.73
CA THR A 105 8.55 -5.21 -12.67
C THR A 105 8.78 -4.67 -11.26
N LEU A 106 8.34 -5.38 -10.24
CA LEU A 106 8.47 -4.94 -8.85
C LEU A 106 9.93 -4.89 -8.40
N ARG A 107 10.79 -5.80 -8.87
CA ARG A 107 12.21 -5.76 -8.54
C ARG A 107 12.90 -4.52 -9.07
N GLN A 108 12.41 -3.98 -10.19
CA GLN A 108 13.01 -2.83 -10.85
C GLN A 108 12.35 -1.51 -10.46
N SER A 109 11.29 -1.54 -9.66
CA SER A 109 10.49 -0.37 -9.28
C SER A 109 10.77 0.04 -7.84
N ASP A 110 10.53 1.33 -7.56
CA ASP A 110 10.51 1.85 -6.21
C ASP A 110 9.05 1.95 -5.75
N PRO A 111 8.62 1.12 -4.79
CA PRO A 111 7.23 1.16 -4.31
C PRO A 111 6.83 2.48 -3.65
N LEU A 112 7.81 3.32 -3.30
CA LEU A 112 7.56 4.60 -2.63
C LEU A 112 7.69 5.80 -3.56
N ALA A 113 7.97 5.58 -4.85
CA ALA A 113 8.19 6.69 -5.81
C ALA A 113 6.98 7.62 -5.91
N LEU A 114 5.77 7.08 -5.81
CA LEU A 114 4.55 7.87 -5.96
C LEU A 114 4.37 8.88 -4.84
N PHE A 115 4.90 8.61 -3.64
CA PHE A 115 4.77 9.55 -2.51
C PHE A 115 5.37 10.92 -2.81
N GLU A 116 6.52 10.95 -3.47
CA GLU A 116 7.16 12.20 -3.83
C GLU A 116 6.29 12.97 -4.82
N ARG A 117 5.74 12.30 -5.81
CA ARG A 117 4.85 12.90 -6.80
C ARG A 117 3.58 13.47 -6.17
N LEU A 118 3.06 12.81 -5.14
CA LEU A 118 1.85 13.24 -4.45
C LEU A 118 2.11 14.34 -3.41
N GLY A 119 3.35 14.75 -3.23
CA GLY A 119 3.71 15.76 -2.24
C GLY A 119 3.71 15.24 -0.82
N LEU A 120 3.91 13.94 -0.64
CA LEU A 120 3.86 13.28 0.66
C LEU A 120 5.25 12.89 1.18
N HIS A 121 6.30 13.40 0.57
CA HIS A 121 7.66 13.04 0.98
C HIS A 121 7.98 13.43 2.42
N ALA A 122 7.28 14.40 3.01
CA ALA A 122 7.43 14.72 4.43
C ALA A 122 7.05 13.53 5.32
N GLU A 123 6.13 12.67 4.87
CA GLU A 123 5.76 11.46 5.59
C GLU A 123 6.88 10.42 5.57
N LEU A 124 7.79 10.52 4.60
CA LEU A 124 8.94 9.63 4.50
C LEU A 124 10.05 10.02 5.47
N SER A 125 10.08 11.26 5.95
CA SER A 125 11.12 11.77 6.85
C SER A 125 10.71 11.77 8.32
N ALA A 126 9.46 11.43 8.63
CA ALA A 126 8.96 11.35 9.99
C ALA A 126 9.10 9.91 10.54
N SER A 127 8.59 9.68 11.76
CA SER A 127 8.62 8.34 12.38
C SER A 127 7.94 7.28 11.52
N ARG A 128 6.99 7.68 10.67
CA ARG A 128 6.30 6.77 9.75
C ARG A 128 7.21 6.22 8.65
N ALA A 129 8.34 6.88 8.41
CA ALA A 129 9.30 6.44 7.37
C ALA A 129 9.78 5.01 7.61
N GLY A 130 9.94 4.60 8.87
CA GLY A 130 10.32 3.23 9.21
C GLY A 130 9.32 2.21 8.71
N GLY A 131 8.01 2.49 8.88
CA GLY A 131 6.96 1.61 8.40
C GLY A 131 6.90 1.53 6.88
N LEU A 132 7.07 2.67 6.20
CA LEU A 132 7.09 2.69 4.73
C LEU A 132 8.31 1.98 4.18
N ALA A 133 9.48 2.14 4.80
CA ALA A 133 10.67 1.42 4.40
C ALA A 133 10.50 -0.09 4.57
N ALA A 134 9.84 -0.52 5.65
CA ALA A 134 9.55 -1.93 5.88
C ALA A 134 8.60 -2.49 4.81
N LEU A 135 7.59 -1.71 4.39
CA LEU A 135 6.70 -2.09 3.30
C LEU A 135 7.47 -2.28 2.00
N ALA A 136 8.30 -1.31 1.64
CA ALA A 136 9.10 -1.38 0.41
C ALA A 136 10.03 -2.58 0.42
N SER A 137 10.69 -2.83 1.54
CA SER A 137 11.60 -3.96 1.70
C SER A 137 10.86 -5.29 1.56
N ARG A 138 9.67 -5.41 2.17
CA ARG A 138 8.86 -6.62 2.07
C ARG A 138 8.43 -6.86 0.62
N ILE A 139 8.03 -5.82 -0.10
CA ILE A 139 7.64 -5.95 -1.50
C ILE A 139 8.80 -6.44 -2.37
N HIS A 140 9.99 -5.89 -2.17
CA HIS A 140 11.18 -6.34 -2.90
C HIS A 140 11.55 -7.78 -2.55
N ASP A 141 11.41 -8.19 -1.29
CA ASP A 141 11.66 -9.57 -0.87
C ASP A 141 10.67 -10.54 -1.53
N ILE A 142 9.40 -10.16 -1.58
CA ILE A 142 8.36 -10.94 -2.26
C ILE A 142 8.71 -11.07 -3.74
N ALA A 143 9.10 -9.97 -4.39
CA ALA A 143 9.45 -9.97 -5.80
C ALA A 143 10.64 -10.89 -6.09
N ARG A 144 11.65 -10.89 -5.23
CA ARG A 144 12.80 -11.78 -5.37
C ARG A 144 12.41 -13.24 -5.17
N HIS A 145 11.52 -13.52 -4.23
CA HIS A 145 11.05 -14.87 -3.93
C HIS A 145 10.23 -15.45 -5.09
N GLU A 146 9.42 -14.63 -5.74
CA GLU A 146 8.51 -15.04 -6.80
C GLU A 146 9.14 -14.99 -8.20
N SER A 147 10.37 -14.67 -8.30
CA SER A 147 11.08 -14.61 -9.59
C SER A 147 11.44 -15.99 -10.12
#